data_76d0abd48ff6558cf87d4969c9dad3ec
#
_entry.id   76d0abd48ff6558cf87d4969c9dad3ec
#
_cell.length_a   1.000
_cell.length_b   1.000
_cell.length_c   1.000
_cell.angle_alpha   90.00
_cell.angle_beta   90.00
_cell.angle_gamma   90.00
#
_symmetry.space_group_name_H-M   'P 1'
#
loop_
_entity.id
_entity.type
_entity.pdbx_description
1 polymer ?
#
loop_
_entity_poly.entity_id
_entity_poly.type
_entity_poly.pdbx_seq_one_letter_code
_entity_poly.pdbx_strand_id
1 'polypeptide(L)'
;DRFEGDLGQDLELALTDVLGNVFIRGEPYFELITPGAMRNAVVEVEGNDGTITTRPLTPDAEFRGTVRSEVIEREVEPKRERECVRRDEDDKCIERREIRIECRELTVRVDPRLLLTGPRGEQLYSRSEPRVAAQRFCADENHVPSSLDMANGLVNALADDIRRDLAPLESRRAIRVMERRKDLRKEDRRRFRDAVKATDDNVTLACEGFEALEATNPAHVSVLFNIGLCHESAGDLESALDYFGRALEVDPGRDYPTDGLRRVRSRMRAEEHLAQRASL
;
A
#
# COMPACT_ATOMS: atom_id res chain seq x y z
N ASP A 1 29.12 1.61 5.26
CA ASP A 1 27.85 0.98 4.83
C ASP A 1 26.83 1.17 5.95
N ARG A 2 25.62 1.62 5.60
CA ARG A 2 24.55 1.87 6.57
C ARG A 2 23.76 0.61 6.89
N PHE A 3 23.78 -0.34 5.97
CA PHE A 3 23.13 -1.64 6.15
C PHE A 3 24.20 -2.75 6.13
N GLU A 4 24.20 -3.54 7.20
CA GLU A 4 25.10 -4.66 7.41
C GLU A 4 24.38 -6.00 7.20
N GLY A 5 25.15 -7.10 7.12
CA GLY A 5 24.64 -8.44 6.89
C GLY A 5 24.66 -8.83 5.41
N ASP A 6 24.35 -10.09 5.15
CA ASP A 6 24.40 -10.72 3.83
C ASP A 6 23.40 -10.14 2.81
N LEU A 7 22.30 -9.56 3.29
CA LEU A 7 21.26 -8.88 2.48
C LEU A 7 21.22 -7.35 2.71
N GLY A 8 22.22 -6.78 3.40
CA GLY A 8 22.23 -5.35 3.72
C GLY A 8 22.25 -4.48 2.46
N GLN A 9 23.12 -4.81 1.51
CA GLN A 9 23.24 -4.08 0.25
C GLN A 9 22.00 -4.22 -0.63
N ASP A 10 21.38 -5.41 -0.67
CA ASP A 10 20.16 -5.65 -1.44
C ASP A 10 18.99 -4.82 -0.89
N LEU A 11 18.88 -4.71 0.44
CA LEU A 11 17.89 -3.83 1.03
C LEU A 11 18.19 -2.34 0.78
N GLU A 12 19.44 -1.91 0.83
CA GLU A 12 19.81 -0.51 0.52
C GLU A 12 19.40 -0.14 -0.90
N LEU A 13 19.66 -1.01 -1.87
CA LEU A 13 19.26 -0.82 -3.26
C LEU A 13 17.73 -0.80 -3.41
N ALA A 14 17.03 -1.77 -2.81
CA ALA A 14 15.57 -1.83 -2.86
C ALA A 14 14.91 -0.60 -2.22
N LEU A 15 15.42 -0.14 -1.07
CA LEU A 15 14.93 1.08 -0.41
C LEU A 15 15.19 2.33 -1.25
N THR A 16 16.38 2.43 -1.85
CA THR A 16 16.73 3.56 -2.73
C THR A 16 15.75 3.64 -3.91
N ASP A 17 15.41 2.50 -4.50
CA ASP A 17 14.46 2.44 -5.60
C ASP A 17 13.04 2.83 -5.15
N VAL A 18 12.50 2.16 -4.12
CA VAL A 18 11.10 2.38 -3.72
C VAL A 18 10.87 3.75 -3.09
N LEU A 19 11.84 4.31 -2.35
CA LEU A 19 11.73 5.64 -1.74
C LEU A 19 12.01 6.76 -2.75
N GLY A 20 12.98 6.56 -3.66
CA GLY A 20 13.29 7.53 -4.71
C GLY A 20 12.16 7.72 -5.72
N ASN A 21 11.28 6.72 -5.84
CA ASN A 21 10.10 6.77 -6.72
C ASN A 21 8.82 7.22 -6.01
N VAL A 22 8.91 7.81 -4.80
CA VAL A 22 7.73 8.38 -4.13
C VAL A 22 7.52 9.82 -4.56
N PHE A 23 6.43 10.07 -5.25
CA PHE A 23 5.98 11.40 -5.65
C PHE A 23 4.63 11.71 -5.00
N ILE A 24 4.48 12.92 -4.46
CA ILE A 24 3.23 13.43 -3.90
C ILE A 24 2.90 14.74 -4.62
N ARG A 25 1.74 14.80 -5.25
CA ARG A 25 1.30 15.96 -6.07
C ARG A 25 2.28 16.34 -7.19
N GLY A 26 3.08 15.35 -7.67
CA GLY A 26 4.06 15.55 -8.74
C GLY A 26 5.47 15.92 -8.26
N GLU A 27 5.67 16.15 -6.96
CA GLU A 27 6.96 16.47 -6.37
C GLU A 27 7.58 15.24 -5.69
N PRO A 28 8.92 15.05 -5.74
CA PRO A 28 9.61 14.01 -4.99
C PRO A 28 9.36 14.16 -3.49
N TYR A 29 8.94 13.06 -2.84
CA TYR A 29 8.67 13.10 -1.41
C TYR A 29 9.92 12.95 -0.56
N PHE A 30 10.93 12.23 -1.03
CA PHE A 30 12.23 12.06 -0.37
C PHE A 30 13.36 12.58 -1.26
N GLU A 31 14.31 13.26 -0.66
CA GLU A 31 15.62 13.50 -1.23
C GLU A 31 16.60 12.51 -0.61
N LEU A 32 17.04 11.53 -1.42
CA LEU A 32 17.90 10.45 -0.95
C LEU A 32 19.37 10.83 -1.12
N ILE A 33 20.11 10.81 -0.02
CA ILE A 33 21.54 11.14 -0.01
C ILE A 33 22.32 9.87 0.32
N THR A 34 23.12 9.42 -0.63
CA THR A 34 23.99 8.25 -0.40
C THR A 34 25.19 8.63 0.47
N PRO A 35 25.79 7.67 1.21
CA PRO A 35 26.97 7.93 2.06
C PRO A 35 28.14 8.54 1.31
N GLY A 36 28.31 8.21 0.03
CA GLY A 36 29.34 8.78 -0.84
C GLY A 36 29.11 10.26 -1.15
N ALA A 37 27.86 10.64 -1.40
CA ALA A 37 27.47 12.01 -1.68
C ALA A 37 27.56 12.91 -0.43
N MET A 38 27.29 12.37 0.76
CA MET A 38 27.33 13.11 2.02
C MET A 38 28.68 13.71 2.36
N ARG A 39 29.79 13.06 1.97
CA ARG A 39 31.15 13.49 2.41
C ARG A 39 31.54 14.90 1.96
N ASN A 40 30.96 15.39 0.87
CA ASN A 40 31.26 16.69 0.30
C ASN A 40 29.99 17.51 -0.01
N ALA A 41 28.83 17.07 0.50
CA ALA A 41 27.58 17.78 0.26
C ALA A 41 27.53 19.06 1.09
N VAL A 42 27.30 20.16 0.41
CA VAL A 42 27.08 21.48 1.02
C VAL A 42 25.76 22.05 0.48
N VAL A 43 25.06 22.78 1.31
CA VAL A 43 23.91 23.57 0.89
C VAL A 43 24.27 25.04 0.89
N GLU A 44 23.83 25.77 -0.11
CA GLU A 44 23.89 27.22 -0.15
C GLU A 44 22.71 27.80 0.62
N VAL A 45 23.02 28.68 1.56
CA VAL A 45 22.02 29.36 2.37
C VAL A 45 22.12 30.86 2.10
N GLU A 46 21.05 31.44 1.60
CA GLU A 46 20.96 32.88 1.43
C GLU A 46 20.55 33.52 2.76
N GLY A 47 21.40 34.43 3.26
CA GLY A 47 21.11 35.24 4.45
C GLY A 47 20.09 36.35 4.15
N ASN A 48 19.47 36.91 5.19
CA ASN A 48 18.51 38.01 5.05
C ASN A 48 19.12 39.29 4.43
N ASP A 49 20.43 39.35 4.33
CA ASP A 49 21.22 40.45 3.72
C ASP A 49 21.65 40.15 2.27
N GLY A 50 21.16 39.04 1.69
CA GLY A 50 21.51 38.59 0.35
C GLY A 50 22.89 37.89 0.25
N THR A 51 23.56 37.65 1.38
CA THR A 51 24.82 36.90 1.38
C THR A 51 24.55 35.40 1.20
N ILE A 52 25.28 34.73 0.28
CA ILE A 52 25.24 33.30 0.09
C ILE A 52 26.37 32.68 0.91
N THR A 53 26.01 31.81 1.83
CA THR A 53 26.95 31.01 2.63
C THR A 53 26.76 29.54 2.37
N THR A 54 27.84 28.76 2.41
CA THR A 54 27.79 27.30 2.30
C THR A 54 27.90 26.65 3.67
N ARG A 55 27.07 25.67 3.95
CA ARG A 55 27.19 24.83 5.16
C ARG A 55 27.14 23.35 4.79
N PRO A 56 27.73 22.45 5.59
CA PRO A 56 27.57 21.02 5.39
C PRO A 56 26.09 20.64 5.37
N LEU A 57 25.74 19.78 4.42
CA LEU A 57 24.39 19.21 4.37
C LEU A 57 24.20 18.28 5.58
N THR A 58 23.16 18.53 6.35
CA THR A 58 22.76 17.67 7.47
C THR A 58 21.45 16.99 7.08
N PRO A 59 21.39 15.65 7.03
CA PRO A 59 20.17 14.95 6.69
C PRO A 59 19.13 15.10 7.81
N ASP A 60 17.85 15.16 7.45
CA ASP A 60 16.73 15.16 8.40
C ASP A 60 16.59 13.81 9.12
N ALA A 61 17.04 12.74 8.49
CA ALA A 61 17.05 11.41 9.10
C ALA A 61 18.14 10.51 8.51
N GLU A 62 18.58 9.55 9.29
CA GLU A 62 19.52 8.52 8.88
C GLU A 62 18.93 7.13 9.07
N PHE A 63 18.90 6.34 7.99
CA PHE A 63 18.44 4.96 8.00
C PHE A 63 19.62 3.99 8.05
N ARG A 64 19.64 3.10 9.04
CA ARG A 64 20.69 2.11 9.24
C ARG A 64 20.14 0.81 9.81
N GLY A 65 20.91 -0.26 9.74
CA GLY A 65 20.53 -1.51 10.36
C GLY A 65 21.29 -2.72 9.86
N THR A 66 20.79 -3.91 10.21
CA THR A 66 21.32 -5.19 9.74
C THR A 66 20.22 -6.01 9.11
N VAL A 67 20.56 -6.75 8.04
CA VAL A 67 19.64 -7.69 7.38
C VAL A 67 20.39 -8.99 7.15
N ARG A 68 19.90 -10.06 7.73
CA ARG A 68 20.51 -11.39 7.62
C ARG A 68 19.52 -12.37 7.05
N SER A 69 20.03 -13.34 6.29
CA SER A 69 19.23 -14.46 5.82
C SER A 69 19.61 -15.77 6.49
N GLU A 70 18.66 -16.68 6.54
CA GLU A 70 18.84 -18.07 6.91
C GLU A 70 18.14 -18.93 5.86
N VAL A 71 18.84 -19.92 5.32
CA VAL A 71 18.31 -20.84 4.31
C VAL A 71 18.30 -22.24 4.90
N ILE A 72 17.14 -22.87 4.91
CA ILE A 72 16.92 -24.22 5.43
C ILE A 72 16.28 -25.05 4.35
N GLU A 73 16.88 -26.20 4.02
CA GLU A 73 16.31 -27.22 3.16
C GLU A 73 16.04 -28.47 3.97
N ARG A 74 14.84 -29.00 3.91
CA ARG A 74 14.45 -30.20 4.64
C ARG A 74 13.66 -31.19 3.77
N GLU A 75 13.81 -32.46 4.02
CA GLU A 75 12.95 -33.46 3.44
C GLU A 75 11.54 -33.33 4.04
N VAL A 76 10.54 -33.47 3.16
CA VAL A 76 9.13 -33.44 3.53
C VAL A 76 8.42 -34.69 3.01
N GLU A 77 7.15 -34.85 3.37
CA GLU A 77 6.37 -36.02 2.96
C GLU A 77 6.42 -36.21 1.44
N PRO A 78 6.81 -37.42 0.95
CA PRO A 78 6.94 -37.69 -0.48
C PRO A 78 5.58 -37.60 -1.17
N LYS A 79 5.58 -37.15 -2.41
CA LYS A 79 4.44 -37.20 -3.31
C LYS A 79 4.20 -38.67 -3.73
N ARG A 80 2.94 -39.11 -3.71
CA ARG A 80 2.53 -40.43 -4.18
C ARG A 80 1.81 -40.29 -5.50
N GLU A 81 2.30 -40.98 -6.51
CA GLU A 81 1.68 -41.03 -7.82
C GLU A 81 1.42 -42.47 -8.27
N ARG A 82 0.45 -42.64 -9.13
CA ARG A 82 0.14 -43.92 -9.76
C ARG A 82 0.64 -43.91 -11.20
N GLU A 83 1.76 -44.55 -11.44
CA GLU A 83 2.33 -44.75 -12.77
C GLU A 83 1.71 -45.96 -13.45
N CYS A 84 1.42 -45.82 -14.75
CA CYS A 84 0.98 -46.97 -15.55
C CYS A 84 2.17 -47.80 -15.96
N VAL A 85 2.24 -49.04 -15.50
CA VAL A 85 3.32 -49.99 -15.83
C VAL A 85 2.98 -50.91 -16.98
N ARG A 86 1.69 -51.10 -17.32
CA ARG A 86 1.27 -51.90 -18.44
C ARG A 86 0.02 -51.34 -19.11
N ARG A 87 0.05 -51.32 -20.46
CA ARG A 87 -1.06 -50.89 -21.30
C ARG A 87 -1.54 -52.07 -22.15
N ASP A 88 -2.81 -52.07 -22.56
CA ASP A 88 -3.37 -53.00 -23.52
C ASP A 88 -3.12 -52.56 -24.97
N GLU A 89 -3.68 -53.29 -25.92
CA GLU A 89 -3.56 -53.04 -27.37
C GLU A 89 -4.24 -51.71 -27.78
N ASP A 90 -5.17 -51.20 -26.96
CA ASP A 90 -5.89 -49.92 -27.17
C ASP A 90 -5.24 -48.77 -26.41
N ASP A 91 -3.99 -48.90 -25.90
CA ASP A 91 -3.22 -47.95 -25.11
C ASP A 91 -3.88 -47.57 -23.74
N LYS A 92 -4.84 -48.40 -23.26
CA LYS A 92 -5.44 -48.24 -21.94
C LYS A 92 -4.56 -48.84 -20.87
N CYS A 93 -4.42 -48.09 -19.76
CA CYS A 93 -3.65 -48.57 -18.61
C CYS A 93 -4.38 -49.71 -17.89
N ILE A 94 -3.80 -50.92 -17.90
CA ILE A 94 -4.34 -52.14 -17.25
C ILE A 94 -3.66 -52.48 -15.94
N GLU A 95 -2.47 -51.90 -15.68
CA GLU A 95 -1.77 -52.12 -14.42
C GLU A 95 -1.08 -50.84 -13.98
N ARG A 96 -1.34 -50.46 -12.73
CA ARG A 96 -0.77 -49.23 -12.10
C ARG A 96 0.06 -49.65 -10.89
N ARG A 97 1.20 -48.96 -10.73
CA ARG A 97 2.06 -49.08 -9.55
C ARG A 97 2.10 -47.73 -8.83
N GLU A 98 2.02 -47.76 -7.51
CA GLU A 98 2.26 -46.55 -6.71
C GLU A 98 3.77 -46.31 -6.63
N ILE A 99 4.18 -45.12 -7.03
CA ILE A 99 5.55 -44.65 -6.89
C ILE A 99 5.59 -43.55 -5.84
N ARG A 100 6.70 -43.46 -5.14
CA ARG A 100 6.99 -42.39 -4.17
C ARG A 100 8.06 -41.49 -4.79
N ILE A 101 7.75 -40.20 -4.86
CA ILE A 101 8.64 -39.18 -5.38
C ILE A 101 9.10 -38.35 -4.19
N GLU A 102 10.41 -38.30 -3.98
CA GLU A 102 10.99 -37.53 -2.87
C GLU A 102 10.74 -36.02 -3.07
N CYS A 103 10.32 -35.36 -1.99
CA CYS A 103 10.06 -33.94 -1.98
C CYS A 103 10.87 -33.28 -0.88
N ARG A 104 11.25 -32.03 -1.13
CA ARG A 104 11.95 -31.16 -0.19
C ARG A 104 11.21 -29.84 -0.05
N GLU A 105 11.45 -29.17 1.04
CA GLU A 105 10.99 -27.79 1.27
C GLU A 105 12.20 -26.91 1.49
N LEU A 106 12.33 -25.89 0.65
CA LEU A 106 13.28 -24.81 0.81
C LEU A 106 12.60 -23.68 1.57
N THR A 107 13.13 -23.32 2.72
CA THR A 107 12.67 -22.19 3.53
C THR A 107 13.76 -21.14 3.56
N VAL A 108 13.39 -19.90 3.25
CA VAL A 108 14.25 -18.71 3.40
C VAL A 108 13.63 -17.80 4.44
N ARG A 109 14.43 -17.41 5.41
CA ARG A 109 14.07 -16.47 6.46
C ARG A 109 14.96 -15.22 6.32
N VAL A 110 14.37 -14.04 6.44
CA VAL A 110 15.05 -12.74 6.46
C VAL A 110 14.76 -12.07 7.79
N ASP A 111 15.80 -11.75 8.54
CA ASP A 111 15.75 -11.11 9.86
C ASP A 111 16.29 -9.67 9.76
N PRO A 112 15.42 -8.66 9.60
CA PRO A 112 15.79 -7.26 9.60
C PRO A 112 15.93 -6.72 11.04
N ARG A 113 16.85 -5.79 11.25
CA ARG A 113 16.94 -4.93 12.43
C ARG A 113 17.25 -3.53 11.95
N LEU A 114 16.21 -2.74 11.76
CA LEU A 114 16.25 -1.46 11.07
C LEU A 114 15.89 -0.34 12.02
N LEU A 115 16.59 0.80 11.89
CA LEU A 115 16.41 1.98 12.69
C LEU A 115 16.55 3.24 11.82
N LEU A 116 15.56 4.12 11.86
CA LEU A 116 15.61 5.47 11.31
C LEU A 116 15.74 6.44 12.48
N THR A 117 16.78 7.26 12.46
CA THR A 117 17.06 8.25 13.51
C THR A 117 17.03 9.65 12.93
N GLY A 118 16.47 10.58 13.67
CA GLY A 118 16.52 12.00 13.36
C GLY A 118 17.85 12.67 13.72
N PRO A 119 18.01 13.96 13.41
CA PRO A 119 19.30 14.69 13.55
C PRO A 119 19.77 14.84 14.99
N ARG A 120 18.89 14.69 15.97
CA ARG A 120 19.23 14.71 17.42
C ARG A 120 19.41 13.31 18.01
N GLY A 121 19.39 12.26 17.15
CA GLY A 121 19.49 10.87 17.57
C GLY A 121 18.18 10.25 18.08
N GLU A 122 17.06 10.96 17.98
CA GLU A 122 15.73 10.43 18.29
C GLU A 122 15.35 9.32 17.33
N GLN A 123 14.70 8.29 17.85
CA GLN A 123 14.18 7.20 17.02
C GLN A 123 12.88 7.66 16.34
N LEU A 124 12.90 7.71 15.01
CA LEU A 124 11.72 8.04 14.19
C LEU A 124 10.97 6.80 13.76
N TYR A 125 11.68 5.71 13.48
CA TYR A 125 11.08 4.46 13.02
C TYR A 125 12.00 3.28 13.36
N SER A 126 11.43 2.11 13.60
CA SER A 126 12.18 0.85 13.70
C SER A 126 11.38 -0.33 13.17
N ARG A 127 12.08 -1.33 12.63
CA ARG A 127 11.46 -2.57 12.18
C ARG A 127 12.38 -3.77 12.40
N SER A 128 11.82 -4.84 12.96
CA SER A 128 12.58 -6.05 13.28
C SER A 128 11.78 -7.35 13.09
N GLU A 129 10.61 -7.28 12.44
CA GLU A 129 9.80 -8.48 12.23
C GLU A 129 10.43 -9.36 11.14
N PRO A 130 10.73 -10.63 11.44
CA PRO A 130 11.27 -11.56 10.47
C PRO A 130 10.25 -11.90 9.38
N ARG A 131 10.76 -12.20 8.19
CA ARG A 131 9.97 -12.63 7.04
C ARG A 131 10.41 -14.01 6.60
N VAL A 132 9.46 -14.85 6.23
CA VAL A 132 9.72 -16.22 5.85
C VAL A 132 8.98 -16.54 4.55
N ALA A 133 9.68 -17.19 3.63
CA ALA A 133 9.10 -17.82 2.46
C ALA A 133 9.47 -19.30 2.47
N ALA A 134 8.55 -20.17 2.13
CA ALA A 134 8.80 -21.61 1.99
C ALA A 134 8.22 -22.10 0.68
N GLN A 135 8.97 -22.93 -0.02
CA GLN A 135 8.54 -23.54 -1.27
C GLN A 135 8.90 -25.02 -1.26
N ARG A 136 7.88 -25.87 -1.48
CA ARG A 136 8.04 -27.30 -1.68
C ARG A 136 8.34 -27.58 -3.15
N PHE A 137 9.25 -28.53 -3.40
CA PHE A 137 9.56 -29.06 -4.72
C PHE A 137 9.84 -30.55 -4.64
N CYS A 138 9.62 -31.29 -5.72
CA CYS A 138 9.79 -32.74 -5.77
C CYS A 138 10.74 -33.15 -6.90
N ALA A 139 11.28 -34.35 -6.81
CA ALA A 139 12.31 -34.84 -7.74
C ALA A 139 11.82 -35.00 -9.20
N ASP A 140 10.52 -35.01 -9.43
CA ASP A 140 9.89 -35.04 -10.76
C ASP A 140 9.62 -33.65 -11.36
N GLU A 141 9.89 -32.57 -10.60
CA GLU A 141 9.71 -31.20 -11.06
C GLU A 141 10.97 -30.68 -11.78
N ASN A 142 10.78 -30.00 -12.88
CA ASN A 142 11.87 -29.41 -13.66
C ASN A 142 12.42 -28.12 -13.06
N HIS A 143 11.77 -27.58 -12.02
CA HIS A 143 12.13 -26.32 -11.39
C HIS A 143 12.45 -26.53 -9.92
N VAL A 144 13.69 -26.23 -9.56
CA VAL A 144 14.13 -26.16 -8.16
C VAL A 144 14.06 -24.70 -7.73
N PRO A 145 13.40 -24.37 -6.60
CA PRO A 145 13.33 -23.00 -6.14
C PRO A 145 14.72 -22.42 -5.82
N SER A 146 14.93 -21.15 -6.18
CA SER A 146 16.17 -20.43 -5.88
C SER A 146 16.06 -19.73 -4.54
N SER A 147 16.96 -20.05 -3.61
CA SER A 147 17.03 -19.35 -2.32
C SER A 147 17.31 -17.85 -2.48
N LEU A 148 18.12 -17.49 -3.49
CA LEU A 148 18.41 -16.08 -3.79
C LEU A 148 17.17 -15.33 -4.27
N ASP A 149 16.38 -15.92 -5.18
CA ASP A 149 15.16 -15.27 -5.66
C ASP A 149 14.11 -15.12 -4.56
N MET A 150 14.01 -16.14 -3.68
CA MET A 150 13.14 -16.07 -2.50
C MET A 150 13.60 -14.98 -1.53
N ALA A 151 14.91 -14.88 -1.25
CA ALA A 151 15.48 -13.84 -0.41
C ALA A 151 15.22 -12.44 -0.98
N ASN A 152 15.50 -12.23 -2.27
CA ASN A 152 15.24 -10.97 -2.96
C ASN A 152 13.75 -10.59 -2.95
N GLY A 153 12.86 -11.56 -3.13
CA GLY A 153 11.42 -11.34 -3.00
C GLY A 153 11.02 -10.85 -1.60
N LEU A 154 11.62 -11.40 -0.54
CA LEU A 154 11.38 -10.98 0.84
C LEU A 154 11.95 -9.59 1.13
N VAL A 155 13.14 -9.27 0.60
CA VAL A 155 13.78 -7.94 0.72
C VAL A 155 12.95 -6.87 0.02
N ASN A 156 12.51 -7.13 -1.21
CA ASN A 156 11.66 -6.20 -1.96
C ASN A 156 10.33 -5.96 -1.23
N ALA A 157 9.68 -7.02 -0.73
CA ALA A 157 8.46 -6.88 0.07
C ALA A 157 8.69 -6.10 1.37
N LEU A 158 9.87 -6.23 2.00
CA LEU A 158 10.26 -5.45 3.17
C LEU A 158 10.42 -3.97 2.81
N ALA A 159 11.10 -3.65 1.70
CA ALA A 159 11.28 -2.27 1.23
C ALA A 159 9.93 -1.61 0.90
N ASP A 160 9.03 -2.34 0.24
CA ASP A 160 7.67 -1.87 -0.04
C ASP A 160 6.86 -1.57 1.22
N ASP A 161 6.98 -2.39 2.27
CA ASP A 161 6.32 -2.12 3.55
C ASP A 161 6.88 -0.87 4.21
N ILE A 162 8.22 -0.74 4.26
CA ILE A 162 8.88 0.44 4.83
C ILE A 162 8.43 1.71 4.08
N ARG A 163 8.35 1.64 2.75
CA ARG A 163 7.82 2.73 1.94
C ARG A 163 6.39 3.12 2.36
N ARG A 164 5.52 2.13 2.63
CA ARG A 164 4.14 2.38 3.09
C ARG A 164 4.06 2.97 4.50
N ASP A 165 5.03 2.62 5.36
CA ASP A 165 5.11 3.15 6.72
C ASP A 165 5.63 4.60 6.74
N LEU A 166 6.55 4.95 5.83
CA LEU A 166 7.26 6.24 5.83
C LEU A 166 6.63 7.31 4.94
N ALA A 167 5.79 6.93 3.97
CA ALA A 167 5.21 7.87 3.02
C ALA A 167 3.72 7.63 2.77
N PRO A 168 2.92 8.70 2.60
CA PRO A 168 1.54 8.55 2.19
C PRO A 168 1.44 7.92 0.79
N LEU A 169 0.31 7.25 0.53
CA LEU A 169 -0.01 6.69 -0.76
C LEU A 169 -0.99 7.61 -1.49
N GLU A 170 -0.55 8.19 -2.60
CA GLU A 170 -1.48 8.85 -3.51
C GLU A 170 -2.17 7.80 -4.38
N SER A 171 -3.50 7.78 -4.35
CA SER A 171 -4.29 6.87 -5.19
C SER A 171 -5.51 7.58 -5.76
N ARG A 172 -5.79 7.35 -7.05
CA ARG A 172 -7.01 7.80 -7.72
C ARG A 172 -7.94 6.62 -7.89
N ARG A 173 -9.15 6.76 -7.39
CA ARG A 173 -10.17 5.70 -7.48
C ARG A 173 -11.49 6.28 -7.98
N ALA A 174 -12.12 5.59 -8.92
CA ALA A 174 -13.51 5.81 -9.23
C ALA A 174 -14.35 5.26 -8.07
N ILE A 175 -15.20 6.09 -7.49
CA ILE A 175 -16.08 5.70 -6.38
C ILE A 175 -17.51 5.73 -6.89
N ARG A 176 -18.18 4.59 -6.76
CA ARG A 176 -19.54 4.45 -7.22
C ARG A 176 -20.50 5.21 -6.30
N VAL A 177 -21.39 6.00 -6.87
CA VAL A 177 -22.49 6.65 -6.16
C VAL A 177 -23.56 5.63 -5.76
N MET A 178 -24.32 5.91 -4.70
CA MET A 178 -25.48 5.08 -4.34
C MET A 178 -26.68 5.45 -5.20
N GLU A 179 -27.26 4.45 -5.86
CA GLU A 179 -28.36 4.62 -6.82
C GLU A 179 -29.74 4.21 -6.25
N ARG A 180 -29.77 3.74 -4.98
CA ARG A 180 -31.02 3.26 -4.36
C ARG A 180 -31.99 4.41 -4.15
N ARG A 181 -33.19 4.27 -4.71
CA ARG A 181 -34.32 5.26 -4.68
C ARG A 181 -35.49 4.84 -3.79
N LYS A 182 -35.36 3.69 -3.12
CA LYS A 182 -36.35 3.24 -2.16
C LYS A 182 -36.41 4.27 -1.03
N ASP A 183 -37.60 4.60 -0.58
CA ASP A 183 -37.91 5.55 0.48
C ASP A 183 -37.74 7.06 0.12
N LEU A 184 -37.30 7.39 -1.13
CA LEU A 184 -37.45 8.73 -1.66
C LEU A 184 -38.91 9.09 -1.91
N ARG A 185 -39.24 10.37 -1.72
CA ARG A 185 -40.56 10.92 -2.15
C ARG A 185 -40.72 10.70 -3.65
N LYS A 186 -41.95 10.40 -4.07
CA LYS A 186 -42.25 9.99 -5.44
C LYS A 186 -41.83 11.05 -6.47
N GLU A 187 -42.03 12.33 -6.16
CA GLU A 187 -41.65 13.49 -6.97
C GLU A 187 -40.13 13.64 -7.10
N ASP A 188 -39.35 13.24 -6.09
CA ASP A 188 -37.90 13.40 -6.07
C ASP A 188 -37.13 12.27 -6.77
N ARG A 189 -37.80 11.13 -7.02
CA ARG A 189 -37.18 9.96 -7.65
C ARG A 189 -36.59 10.25 -9.04
N ARG A 190 -37.22 11.17 -9.78
CA ARG A 190 -36.72 11.61 -11.09
C ARG A 190 -35.48 12.48 -10.91
N ARG A 191 -35.55 13.50 -10.06
CA ARG A 191 -34.44 14.41 -9.76
C ARG A 191 -33.21 13.64 -9.28
N PHE A 192 -33.41 12.67 -8.38
CA PHE A 192 -32.33 11.82 -7.90
C PHE A 192 -31.68 11.00 -9.04
N ARG A 193 -32.46 10.43 -9.94
CA ARG A 193 -31.93 9.71 -11.10
C ARG A 193 -31.15 10.64 -12.04
N ASP A 194 -31.65 11.85 -12.25
CA ASP A 194 -31.01 12.83 -13.11
C ASP A 194 -29.66 13.28 -12.50
N ALA A 195 -29.60 13.46 -11.18
CA ALA A 195 -28.35 13.73 -10.46
C ALA A 195 -27.36 12.57 -10.54
N VAL A 196 -27.81 11.31 -10.34
CA VAL A 196 -26.96 10.11 -10.54
C VAL A 196 -26.41 10.06 -11.96
N LYS A 197 -27.24 10.30 -12.97
CA LYS A 197 -26.77 10.31 -14.37
C LYS A 197 -25.76 11.42 -14.66
N ALA A 198 -25.92 12.57 -14.03
CA ALA A 198 -25.00 13.70 -14.21
C ALA A 198 -23.60 13.40 -13.65
N THR A 199 -23.40 12.39 -12.79
CA THR A 199 -22.07 12.01 -12.28
C THR A 199 -21.12 11.52 -13.37
N ASP A 200 -21.64 11.07 -14.50
CA ASP A 200 -20.81 10.58 -15.63
C ASP A 200 -20.16 11.73 -16.42
N ASP A 201 -20.86 12.87 -16.51
CA ASP A 201 -20.45 13.98 -17.41
C ASP A 201 -20.20 15.30 -16.67
N ASN A 202 -20.91 15.57 -15.55
CA ASN A 202 -20.87 16.84 -14.84
C ASN A 202 -21.06 16.65 -13.34
N VAL A 203 -19.96 16.46 -12.63
CA VAL A 203 -19.95 16.25 -11.17
C VAL A 203 -20.57 17.44 -10.41
N THR A 204 -20.33 18.68 -10.82
CA THR A 204 -20.90 19.86 -10.19
C THR A 204 -22.41 19.82 -10.23
N LEU A 205 -23.00 19.59 -11.39
CA LEU A 205 -24.46 19.48 -11.56
C LEU A 205 -25.05 18.31 -10.75
N ALA A 206 -24.33 17.19 -10.69
CA ALA A 206 -24.72 16.05 -9.86
C ALA A 206 -24.80 16.42 -8.37
N CYS A 207 -23.79 17.12 -7.87
CA CYS A 207 -23.70 17.56 -6.47
C CYS A 207 -24.81 18.54 -6.11
N GLU A 208 -25.03 19.58 -6.92
CA GLU A 208 -26.16 20.49 -6.75
C GLU A 208 -27.51 19.75 -6.73
N GLY A 209 -27.63 18.71 -7.56
CA GLY A 209 -28.82 17.84 -7.60
C GLY A 209 -29.03 17.05 -6.32
N PHE A 210 -27.97 16.50 -5.72
CA PHE A 210 -28.05 15.76 -4.46
C PHE A 210 -28.34 16.69 -3.28
N GLU A 211 -27.66 17.84 -3.20
CA GLU A 211 -27.90 18.85 -2.15
C GLU A 211 -29.33 19.38 -2.16
N ALA A 212 -29.88 19.67 -3.34
CA ALA A 212 -31.27 20.11 -3.47
C ALA A 212 -32.30 19.04 -2.99
N LEU A 213 -31.92 17.77 -2.98
CA LEU A 213 -32.77 16.68 -2.49
C LEU A 213 -32.75 16.52 -0.97
N GLU A 214 -31.71 17.01 -0.27
CA GLU A 214 -31.59 16.89 1.17
C GLU A 214 -32.75 17.57 1.90
N ALA A 215 -33.16 18.75 1.48
CA ALA A 215 -34.24 19.50 2.10
C ALA A 215 -35.56 18.71 2.20
N THR A 216 -35.83 17.85 1.23
CA THR A 216 -37.05 17.03 1.18
C THR A 216 -36.83 15.59 1.63
N ASN A 217 -35.58 15.10 1.69
CA ASN A 217 -35.19 13.74 2.04
C ASN A 217 -33.99 13.73 3.03
N PRO A 218 -34.07 14.42 4.19
CA PRO A 218 -32.93 14.63 5.09
C PRO A 218 -32.38 13.37 5.75
N ALA A 219 -33.17 12.29 5.74
CA ALA A 219 -32.82 10.99 6.30
C ALA A 219 -32.75 9.90 5.23
N HIS A 220 -32.37 10.24 4.00
CA HIS A 220 -32.23 9.24 2.94
C HIS A 220 -30.78 8.89 2.71
N VAL A 221 -30.40 7.63 3.02
CA VAL A 221 -29.01 7.16 3.04
C VAL A 221 -28.25 7.43 1.73
N SER A 222 -28.88 7.23 0.56
CA SER A 222 -28.22 7.47 -0.73
C SER A 222 -28.04 8.95 -1.04
N VAL A 223 -28.91 9.82 -0.57
CA VAL A 223 -28.76 11.28 -0.72
C VAL A 223 -27.59 11.75 0.15
N LEU A 224 -27.59 11.43 1.45
CA LEU A 224 -26.54 11.79 2.37
C LEU A 224 -25.18 11.26 1.93
N PHE A 225 -25.10 9.99 1.54
CA PHE A 225 -23.85 9.40 1.07
C PHE A 225 -23.31 10.11 -0.18
N ASN A 226 -24.15 10.40 -1.17
CA ASN A 226 -23.73 11.05 -2.41
C ASN A 226 -23.31 12.51 -2.16
N ILE A 227 -23.95 13.23 -1.24
CA ILE A 227 -23.47 14.57 -0.81
C ILE A 227 -22.11 14.44 -0.13
N GLY A 228 -21.91 13.44 0.74
CA GLY A 228 -20.60 13.17 1.35
C GLY A 228 -19.51 12.93 0.30
N LEU A 229 -19.80 12.22 -0.81
CA LEU A 229 -18.86 12.08 -1.92
C LEU A 229 -18.57 13.39 -2.63
N CYS A 230 -19.55 14.28 -2.74
CA CYS A 230 -19.35 15.61 -3.32
C CYS A 230 -18.37 16.44 -2.49
N HIS A 231 -18.56 16.49 -1.18
CA HIS A 231 -17.64 17.17 -0.27
C HIS A 231 -16.24 16.54 -0.29
N GLU A 232 -16.15 15.20 -0.29
CA GLU A 232 -14.87 14.48 -0.41
C GLU A 232 -14.12 14.87 -1.69
N SER A 233 -14.83 14.94 -2.83
CA SER A 233 -14.22 15.32 -4.12
C SER A 233 -13.79 16.80 -4.16
N ALA A 234 -14.50 17.67 -3.47
CA ALA A 234 -14.15 19.08 -3.32
C ALA A 234 -13.01 19.32 -2.32
N GLY A 235 -12.61 18.31 -1.54
CA GLY A 235 -11.60 18.44 -0.49
C GLY A 235 -12.13 18.94 0.85
N ASP A 236 -13.43 19.13 0.99
CA ASP A 236 -14.10 19.44 2.26
C ASP A 236 -14.30 18.16 3.07
N LEU A 237 -13.21 17.73 3.72
CA LEU A 237 -13.16 16.44 4.39
C LEU A 237 -13.99 16.39 5.67
N GLU A 238 -14.17 17.52 6.34
CA GLU A 238 -14.98 17.60 7.56
C GLU A 238 -16.47 17.42 7.25
N SER A 239 -16.99 18.15 6.26
CA SER A 239 -18.36 17.96 5.79
C SER A 239 -18.59 16.55 5.24
N ALA A 240 -17.61 15.99 4.52
CA ALA A 240 -17.70 14.61 4.04
C ALA A 240 -17.85 13.59 5.20
N LEU A 241 -17.09 13.77 6.30
CA LEU A 241 -17.21 12.93 7.50
C LEU A 241 -18.61 13.04 8.12
N ASP A 242 -19.16 14.25 8.25
CA ASP A 242 -20.49 14.49 8.79
C ASP A 242 -21.55 13.76 7.98
N TYR A 243 -21.57 13.95 6.66
CA TYR A 243 -22.54 13.32 5.78
C TYR A 243 -22.44 11.81 5.75
N PHE A 244 -21.24 11.22 5.75
CA PHE A 244 -21.09 9.77 5.87
C PHE A 244 -21.53 9.25 7.24
N GLY A 245 -21.29 10.00 8.32
CA GLY A 245 -21.77 9.70 9.66
C GLY A 245 -23.30 9.67 9.72
N ARG A 246 -23.94 10.71 9.24
CA ARG A 246 -25.42 10.83 9.16
C ARG A 246 -26.03 9.69 8.30
N ALA A 247 -25.34 9.32 7.20
CA ALA A 247 -25.81 8.18 6.39
C ALA A 247 -25.78 6.86 7.16
N LEU A 248 -24.79 6.63 8.05
CA LEU A 248 -24.72 5.47 8.94
C LEU A 248 -25.71 5.52 10.09
N GLU A 249 -26.07 6.70 10.60
CA GLU A 249 -27.16 6.84 11.60
C GLU A 249 -28.49 6.38 11.01
N VAL A 250 -28.72 6.65 9.72
CA VAL A 250 -29.95 6.20 9.02
C VAL A 250 -29.96 4.71 8.74
N ASP A 251 -28.84 4.15 8.30
CA ASP A 251 -28.73 2.72 7.95
C ASP A 251 -27.38 2.16 8.46
N PRO A 252 -27.31 1.77 9.74
CA PRO A 252 -26.09 1.24 10.34
C PRO A 252 -25.61 -0.04 9.63
N GLY A 253 -24.28 -0.17 9.48
CA GLY A 253 -23.66 -1.34 8.85
C GLY A 253 -23.61 -1.29 7.32
N ARG A 254 -23.90 -0.16 6.70
CA ARG A 254 -23.68 0.05 5.26
C ARG A 254 -22.22 0.17 4.92
N ASP A 255 -21.76 -0.63 3.97
CA ASP A 255 -20.35 -0.65 3.53
C ASP A 255 -19.94 0.67 2.90
N TYR A 256 -20.76 1.25 2.02
CA TYR A 256 -20.43 2.48 1.29
C TYR A 256 -20.08 3.67 2.20
N PRO A 257 -20.93 4.08 3.17
CA PRO A 257 -20.59 5.16 4.10
C PRO A 257 -19.45 4.79 5.06
N THR A 258 -19.36 3.51 5.48
CA THR A 258 -18.25 3.01 6.32
C THR A 258 -16.92 3.15 5.61
N ASP A 259 -16.86 2.76 4.33
CA ASP A 259 -15.69 2.92 3.47
C ASP A 259 -15.37 4.40 3.23
N GLY A 260 -16.38 5.25 3.07
CA GLY A 260 -16.26 6.69 2.97
C GLY A 260 -15.57 7.29 4.20
N LEU A 261 -16.06 6.99 5.40
CA LEU A 261 -15.44 7.45 6.66
C LEU A 261 -13.98 7.01 6.79
N ARG A 262 -13.69 5.74 6.49
CA ARG A 262 -12.33 5.20 6.56
C ARG A 262 -11.40 5.91 5.59
N ARG A 263 -11.82 6.13 4.36
CA ARG A 263 -11.08 6.80 3.30
C ARG A 263 -10.78 8.25 3.63
N VAL A 264 -11.78 9.01 4.06
CA VAL A 264 -11.64 10.42 4.42
C VAL A 264 -10.72 10.58 5.64
N ARG A 265 -10.89 9.78 6.69
CA ARG A 265 -9.98 9.81 7.86
C ARG A 265 -8.54 9.48 7.50
N SER A 266 -8.33 8.55 6.54
CA SER A 266 -6.98 8.24 6.05
C SER A 266 -6.37 9.42 5.30
N ARG A 267 -7.17 10.11 4.47
CA ARG A 267 -6.73 11.29 3.74
C ARG A 267 -6.39 12.46 4.68
N MET A 268 -7.23 12.72 5.70
CA MET A 268 -6.95 13.77 6.71
C MET A 268 -5.63 13.53 7.42
N ARG A 269 -5.36 12.29 7.86
CA ARG A 269 -4.06 11.96 8.48
C ARG A 269 -2.89 12.18 7.54
N ALA A 270 -3.03 11.82 6.27
CA ALA A 270 -1.97 12.02 5.28
C ALA A 270 -1.72 13.51 5.02
N GLU A 271 -2.78 14.32 4.94
CA GLU A 271 -2.67 15.78 4.77
C GLU A 271 -2.04 16.46 6.00
N GLU A 272 -2.37 16.00 7.20
CA GLU A 272 -1.72 16.46 8.44
C GLU A 272 -0.22 16.15 8.45
N HIS A 273 0.20 14.94 8.08
CA HIS A 273 1.61 14.58 7.98
C HIS A 273 2.35 15.44 6.94
N LEU A 274 1.73 15.70 5.79
CA LEU A 274 2.31 16.57 4.77
C LEU A 274 2.47 18.02 5.29
N ALA A 275 1.48 18.54 6.02
CA ALA A 275 1.54 19.88 6.60
C ALA A 275 2.63 20.00 7.68
N GLN A 276 2.76 19.00 8.55
CA GLN A 276 3.81 18.95 9.57
C GLN A 276 5.20 18.94 8.94
N ARG A 277 5.40 18.16 7.86
CA ARG A 277 6.66 18.13 7.14
C ARG A 277 7.02 19.46 6.47
N ALA A 278 6.04 20.16 5.89
CA ALA A 278 6.26 21.45 5.23
C ALA A 278 6.63 22.57 6.24
N SER A 279 6.45 22.34 7.55
CA SER A 279 6.78 23.28 8.62
C SER A 279 8.17 23.06 9.23
N LEU A 280 8.89 22.01 8.80
CA LEU A 280 10.27 21.69 9.21
C LEU A 280 11.29 22.31 8.28
#